data_cf6c622d810a486b978eddf88f093fc5
#
_entry.id   cf6c622d810a486b978eddf88f093fc5
#
_cell.length_a   1.000
_cell.length_b   1.000
_cell.length_c   1.000
_cell.angle_alpha   90.00
_cell.angle_beta   90.00
_cell.angle_gamma   90.00
#
_symmetry.space_group_name_H-M   'P 1'
#
loop_
_entity.id
_entity.type
_entity.pdbx_description
1 polymer ?
#
loop_
_entity_poly.entity_id
_entity_poly.type
_entity_poly.pdbx_seq_one_letter_code
_entity_poly.pdbx_strand_id
1 'polypeptide(L)'
;MILLAASLQAQRSESLLEKNWKFTKGDAPEAMKPEFDDRKWETVTVPHDWAIFGPFDRSNDLQEVAITQNFEKKASVKTGRTGGLPYVGIGWYRTTFDVTADKQTTLVFDGAMSEARVYVNGQEACFWPFGYN
;
A
#
# COMPACT_ATOMS: atom_id res chain seq x y z
N MET A 1 43.68 -22.82 31.90
CA MET A 1 42.43 -22.04 31.91
C MET A 1 41.98 -21.89 30.47
N ILE A 2 40.99 -22.68 30.06
CA ILE A 2 40.50 -22.67 28.67
C ILE A 2 39.27 -21.73 28.64
N LEU A 3 39.41 -20.59 27.95
CA LEU A 3 38.28 -19.71 27.66
C LEU A 3 37.40 -20.33 26.54
N LEU A 4 36.23 -20.83 26.87
CA LEU A 4 35.22 -21.13 25.88
C LEU A 4 34.59 -19.80 25.40
N ALA A 5 34.90 -19.41 24.15
CA ALA A 5 34.16 -18.33 23.49
C ALA A 5 32.80 -18.89 23.04
N ALA A 6 31.74 -18.50 23.72
CA ALA A 6 30.37 -18.75 23.24
C ALA A 6 30.08 -17.82 22.08
N SER A 7 29.94 -18.35 20.89
CA SER A 7 29.47 -17.62 19.72
C SER A 7 27.96 -17.37 19.87
N LEU A 8 27.58 -16.14 20.17
CA LEU A 8 26.20 -15.68 20.07
C LEU A 8 25.82 -15.58 18.59
N GLN A 9 25.12 -16.58 18.07
CA GLN A 9 24.49 -16.48 16.76
C GLN A 9 23.16 -15.76 16.91
N ALA A 10 23.06 -14.57 16.30
CA ALA A 10 21.79 -13.88 16.15
C ALA A 10 20.91 -14.69 15.16
N GLN A 11 19.82 -15.25 15.67
CA GLN A 11 18.87 -16.01 14.85
C GLN A 11 17.83 -15.03 14.28
N ARG A 12 17.86 -14.83 12.95
CA ARG A 12 16.80 -14.14 12.19
C ARG A 12 15.65 -15.11 11.94
N SER A 13 14.44 -14.70 12.20
CA SER A 13 13.21 -15.40 11.81
C SER A 13 12.40 -14.50 10.91
N GLU A 14 11.77 -15.07 9.90
CA GLU A 14 10.88 -14.36 8.97
C GLU A 14 9.50 -14.99 9.04
N SER A 15 8.46 -14.18 8.94
CA SER A 15 7.09 -14.62 8.85
C SER A 15 6.33 -13.75 7.86
N LEU A 16 5.44 -14.37 7.09
CA LEU A 16 4.61 -13.68 6.11
C LEU A 16 3.33 -13.18 6.77
N LEU A 17 3.00 -11.90 6.54
CA LEU A 17 1.76 -11.28 6.97
C LEU A 17 0.79 -11.20 5.79
N GLU A 18 0.30 -12.34 5.31
CA GLU A 18 -0.53 -12.41 4.11
C GLU A 18 -2.03 -12.35 4.42
N LYS A 19 -2.46 -12.88 5.56
CA LYS A 19 -3.87 -13.15 5.86
C LYS A 19 -4.45 -12.15 6.86
N ASN A 20 -5.79 -12.09 6.85
CA ASN A 20 -6.57 -11.32 7.83
C ASN A 20 -6.35 -9.80 7.79
N TRP A 21 -5.96 -9.28 6.66
CA TRP A 21 -5.94 -7.84 6.45
C TRP A 21 -7.37 -7.31 6.32
N LYS A 22 -7.63 -6.16 6.91
CA LYS A 22 -8.86 -5.40 6.71
C LYS A 22 -8.63 -4.37 5.63
N PHE A 23 -9.58 -4.25 4.70
CA PHE A 23 -9.49 -3.36 3.55
C PHE A 23 -10.75 -2.54 3.36
N THR A 24 -10.60 -1.29 2.95
CA THR A 24 -11.67 -0.44 2.45
C THR A 24 -11.19 0.49 1.36
N LYS A 25 -12.07 0.79 0.38
CA LYS A 25 -11.86 1.85 -0.61
C LYS A 25 -12.29 3.19 -0.03
N GLY A 26 -11.61 4.25 -0.43
CA GLY A 26 -11.87 5.60 0.01
C GLY A 26 -10.94 6.04 1.14
N ASP A 27 -11.02 7.33 1.45
CA ASP A 27 -10.19 7.90 2.51
C ASP A 27 -10.79 7.65 3.89
N ALA A 28 -9.94 7.20 4.81
CA ALA A 28 -10.31 6.91 6.18
C ALA A 28 -9.17 7.31 7.14
N PRO A 29 -8.83 8.60 7.27
CA PRO A 29 -7.65 9.04 8.01
C PRO A 29 -7.66 8.64 9.49
N GLU A 30 -8.84 8.48 10.10
CA GLU A 30 -8.98 7.99 11.47
C GLU A 30 -8.50 6.54 11.64
N ALA A 31 -8.39 5.80 10.52
CA ALA A 31 -7.97 4.40 10.53
C ALA A 31 -6.49 4.20 10.89
N MET A 32 -5.69 5.25 10.93
CA MET A 32 -4.33 5.18 11.47
C MET A 32 -4.33 4.90 12.99
N LYS A 33 -5.42 5.21 13.70
CA LYS A 33 -5.51 5.04 15.15
C LYS A 33 -5.64 3.55 15.53
N PRO A 34 -4.93 3.07 16.54
CA PRO A 34 -5.02 1.67 16.97
C PRO A 34 -6.44 1.23 17.35
N GLU A 35 -7.20 2.12 18.00
CA GLU A 35 -8.55 1.87 18.49
C GLU A 35 -9.65 1.97 17.43
N PHE A 36 -9.31 2.26 16.17
CA PHE A 36 -10.28 2.36 15.10
C PHE A 36 -11.04 1.05 14.88
N ASP A 37 -12.37 1.14 14.75
CA ASP A 37 -13.23 -0.01 14.50
C ASP A 37 -13.31 -0.36 13.02
N ASP A 38 -12.56 -1.38 12.61
CA ASP A 38 -12.51 -1.88 11.25
C ASP A 38 -13.34 -3.15 11.00
N ARG A 39 -14.24 -3.52 11.94
CA ARG A 39 -15.05 -4.75 11.84
C ARG A 39 -15.95 -4.82 10.60
N LYS A 40 -16.31 -3.67 10.04
CA LYS A 40 -17.12 -3.56 8.82
C LYS A 40 -16.31 -3.63 7.54
N TRP A 41 -14.98 -3.61 7.64
CA TRP A 41 -14.12 -3.67 6.49
C TRP A 41 -14.02 -5.08 5.93
N GLU A 42 -13.78 -5.18 4.64
CA GLU A 42 -13.53 -6.45 3.97
C GLU A 42 -12.29 -7.14 4.55
N THR A 43 -12.35 -8.46 4.67
CA THR A 43 -11.18 -9.25 5.04
C THR A 43 -10.55 -9.80 3.80
N VAL A 44 -9.29 -9.46 3.58
CA VAL A 44 -8.54 -9.80 2.37
C VAL A 44 -7.24 -10.53 2.71
N THR A 45 -6.68 -11.16 1.69
CA THR A 45 -5.34 -11.75 1.71
C THR A 45 -4.46 -10.91 0.78
N VAL A 46 -3.26 -10.54 1.22
CA VAL A 46 -2.31 -9.84 0.37
C VAL A 46 -1.34 -10.85 -0.29
N PRO A 47 -0.89 -10.59 -1.52
CA PRO A 47 -1.16 -9.42 -2.34
C PRO A 47 -2.63 -9.33 -2.76
N HIS A 48 -3.19 -8.11 -2.77
CA HIS A 48 -4.58 -7.83 -3.09
C HIS A 48 -4.66 -6.70 -4.11
N ASP A 49 -5.26 -6.98 -5.25
CA ASP A 49 -5.53 -5.98 -6.30
C ASP A 49 -7.01 -5.62 -6.31
N TRP A 50 -7.34 -4.55 -5.65
CA TRP A 50 -8.70 -4.05 -5.53
C TRP A 50 -9.24 -3.35 -6.78
N ALA A 51 -8.38 -3.07 -7.77
CA ALA A 51 -8.78 -2.45 -9.02
C ALA A 51 -9.45 -3.43 -9.97
N ILE A 52 -9.08 -4.72 -9.94
CA ILE A 52 -9.56 -5.73 -10.90
C ILE A 52 -11.02 -6.17 -10.70
N PHE A 53 -11.57 -5.95 -9.51
CA PHE A 53 -12.95 -6.35 -9.19
C PHE A 53 -14.00 -5.27 -9.46
N GLY A 54 -13.57 -4.10 -9.95
CA GLY A 54 -14.49 -2.98 -10.21
C GLY A 54 -14.95 -2.29 -8.92
N PRO A 55 -16.02 -1.50 -8.99
CA PRO A 55 -16.78 -1.21 -10.20
C PRO A 55 -15.96 -0.47 -11.25
N PHE A 56 -16.21 -0.78 -12.53
CA PHE A 56 -15.58 -0.10 -13.66
C PHE A 56 -16.49 1.04 -14.11
N ASP A 57 -15.97 2.24 -14.22
CA ASP A 57 -16.72 3.42 -14.62
C ASP A 57 -15.89 4.30 -15.56
N ARG A 58 -16.56 4.85 -16.58
CA ARG A 58 -15.91 5.76 -17.53
C ARG A 58 -15.43 7.04 -16.89
N SER A 59 -16.01 7.46 -15.80
CA SER A 59 -15.59 8.63 -15.02
C SER A 59 -14.24 8.43 -14.32
N ASN A 60 -13.77 7.18 -14.16
CA ASN A 60 -12.46 6.88 -13.60
C ASN A 60 -11.31 7.16 -14.58
N ASP A 61 -11.61 7.20 -15.88
CA ASP A 61 -10.60 7.54 -16.92
C ASP A 61 -10.47 9.06 -17.04
N LEU A 62 -9.68 9.66 -16.15
CA LEU A 62 -9.49 11.09 -16.04
C LEU A 62 -8.29 11.61 -16.82
N GLN A 63 -7.67 10.80 -17.67
CA GLN A 63 -6.46 11.20 -18.37
C GLN A 63 -6.73 12.29 -19.41
N GLU A 64 -6.18 13.46 -19.16
CA GLU A 64 -6.11 14.57 -20.10
C GLU A 64 -4.64 14.82 -20.48
N VAL A 65 -4.36 14.87 -21.76
CA VAL A 65 -3.01 15.11 -22.26
C VAL A 65 -3.00 16.34 -23.15
N ALA A 66 -2.15 17.30 -22.84
CA ALA A 66 -1.89 18.44 -23.70
C ALA A 66 -0.77 18.07 -24.70
N ILE A 67 -1.13 17.89 -25.95
CA ILE A 67 -0.19 17.55 -27.04
C ILE A 67 -0.31 18.51 -28.21
N THR A 68 0.79 18.65 -28.95
CA THR A 68 0.80 19.33 -30.25
C THR A 68 0.76 18.29 -31.36
N GLN A 69 -0.29 18.29 -32.13
CA GLN A 69 -0.39 17.42 -33.31
C GLN A 69 0.24 18.11 -34.55
N ASN A 70 0.47 17.32 -35.59
CA ASN A 70 0.98 17.86 -36.85
C ASN A 70 0.10 19.03 -37.37
N PHE A 71 0.77 20.12 -37.76
CA PHE A 71 0.14 21.38 -38.22
C PHE A 71 -0.42 22.30 -37.09
N GLU A 72 -0.35 21.91 -35.84
CA GLU A 72 -0.71 22.78 -34.72
C GLU A 72 0.51 23.61 -34.26
N LYS A 73 0.29 24.87 -33.89
CA LYS A 73 1.34 25.76 -33.38
C LYS A 73 1.47 25.74 -31.85
N LYS A 74 0.47 25.18 -31.15
CA LYS A 74 0.42 25.11 -29.69
C LYS A 74 -0.20 23.80 -29.26
N ALA A 75 0.26 23.29 -28.13
CA ALA A 75 -0.37 22.18 -27.48
C ALA A 75 -1.82 22.49 -27.10
N SER A 76 -2.73 21.59 -27.38
CA SER A 76 -4.11 21.66 -26.94
C SER A 76 -4.47 20.39 -26.20
N VAL A 77 -5.38 20.51 -25.23
CA VAL A 77 -5.86 19.36 -24.48
C VAL A 77 -6.59 18.41 -25.43
N LYS A 78 -6.09 17.21 -25.52
CA LYS A 78 -6.76 16.09 -26.23
C LYS A 78 -7.23 15.11 -25.17
N THR A 79 -8.49 14.76 -25.22
CA THR A 79 -9.01 13.68 -24.37
C THR A 79 -8.50 12.35 -24.93
N GLY A 80 -7.36 11.92 -24.40
CA GLY A 80 -6.83 10.58 -24.65
C GLY A 80 -7.38 9.64 -23.60
N ARG A 81 -8.64 9.21 -23.71
CA ARG A 81 -9.15 8.16 -22.85
C ARG A 81 -8.38 6.88 -23.11
N THR A 82 -7.77 6.34 -22.07
CA THR A 82 -6.93 5.13 -22.14
C THR A 82 -7.75 3.84 -22.02
N GLY A 83 -9.02 3.95 -21.65
CA GLY A 83 -9.85 2.83 -21.25
C GLY A 83 -9.55 2.37 -19.81
N GLY A 84 -8.86 3.17 -19.02
CA GLY A 84 -8.59 2.93 -17.60
C GLY A 84 -9.85 3.09 -16.77
N LEU A 85 -10.72 2.09 -16.79
CA LEU A 85 -12.00 2.09 -16.08
C LEU A 85 -11.95 1.68 -14.60
N PRO A 86 -10.87 1.03 -14.07
CA PRO A 86 -10.76 0.71 -12.66
C PRO A 86 -10.77 1.96 -11.77
N TYR A 87 -11.26 1.78 -10.57
CA TYR A 87 -11.23 2.85 -9.56
C TYR A 87 -9.81 3.32 -9.27
N VAL A 88 -9.61 4.63 -9.32
CA VAL A 88 -8.37 5.31 -8.93
C VAL A 88 -8.66 6.13 -7.68
N GLY A 89 -7.90 5.94 -6.62
CA GLY A 89 -8.11 6.67 -5.37
C GLY A 89 -7.40 5.99 -4.20
N ILE A 90 -7.81 6.37 -2.99
CA ILE A 90 -7.21 5.88 -1.76
C ILE A 90 -7.83 4.53 -1.38
N GLY A 91 -6.98 3.61 -0.93
CA GLY A 91 -7.37 2.38 -0.27
C GLY A 91 -6.64 2.24 1.06
N TRP A 92 -7.33 1.77 2.08
CA TRP A 92 -6.76 1.53 3.39
C TRP A 92 -6.68 0.05 3.69
N TYR A 93 -5.53 -0.36 4.21
CA TYR A 93 -5.27 -1.70 4.70
C TYR A 93 -4.90 -1.64 6.17
N ARG A 94 -5.45 -2.53 6.97
CA ARG A 94 -5.10 -2.66 8.38
C ARG A 94 -4.87 -4.11 8.74
N THR A 95 -3.92 -4.35 9.61
CA THR A 95 -3.73 -5.65 10.25
C THR A 95 -3.12 -5.46 11.65
N THR A 96 -3.19 -6.48 12.45
CA THR A 96 -2.52 -6.55 13.74
C THR A 96 -1.66 -7.81 13.79
N PHE A 97 -0.53 -7.72 14.42
CA PHE A 97 0.36 -8.86 14.64
C PHE A 97 1.13 -8.67 15.94
N ASP A 98 1.53 -9.78 16.52
CA ASP A 98 2.32 -9.78 17.75
C ASP A 98 3.81 -9.73 17.44
N VAL A 99 4.53 -8.95 18.23
CA VAL A 99 5.99 -8.91 18.20
C VAL A 99 6.56 -9.47 19.49
N THR A 100 7.70 -10.14 19.39
CA THR A 100 8.42 -10.57 20.58
C THR A 100 9.10 -9.37 21.24
N ALA A 101 8.82 -9.12 22.50
CA ALA A 101 9.54 -8.12 23.26
C ALA A 101 11.06 -8.36 23.19
N ASP A 102 11.83 -7.30 23.24
CA ASP A 102 13.30 -7.29 23.21
C ASP A 102 13.94 -7.79 21.91
N LYS A 103 13.14 -7.99 20.82
CA LYS A 103 13.66 -8.28 19.50
C LYS A 103 13.42 -7.12 18.55
N GLN A 104 14.44 -6.81 17.75
CA GLN A 104 14.25 -5.88 16.62
C GLN A 104 13.36 -6.53 15.59
N THR A 105 12.28 -5.85 15.25
CA THR A 105 11.32 -6.28 14.21
C THR A 105 11.41 -5.33 13.04
N THR A 106 11.49 -5.87 11.82
CA THR A 106 11.49 -5.12 10.57
C THR A 106 10.30 -5.55 9.74
N LEU A 107 9.49 -4.59 9.29
CA LEU A 107 8.46 -4.83 8.28
C LEU A 107 9.04 -4.59 6.90
N VAL A 108 8.86 -5.55 6.00
CA VAL A 108 9.32 -5.49 4.62
C VAL A 108 8.11 -5.54 3.70
N PHE A 109 8.02 -4.60 2.79
CA PHE A 109 7.01 -4.55 1.73
C PHE A 109 7.73 -4.75 0.40
N ASP A 110 7.40 -5.80 -0.33
CA ASP A 110 7.99 -6.08 -1.65
C ASP A 110 7.46 -5.10 -2.71
N GLY A 111 6.32 -4.52 -2.46
CA GLY A 111 5.74 -3.47 -3.29
C GLY A 111 4.37 -3.05 -2.77
N ALA A 112 4.05 -1.78 -2.96
CA ALA A 112 2.72 -1.23 -2.71
C ALA A 112 2.44 -0.14 -3.75
N MET A 113 1.39 -0.29 -4.55
CA MET A 113 1.03 0.65 -5.61
C MET A 113 0.60 1.97 -4.99
N SER A 114 1.03 2.92 -5.40
CA SER A 114 1.91 4.11 -5.32
C SER A 114 1.45 5.03 -4.18
N GLU A 115 2.32 5.95 -3.75
CA GLU A 115 2.08 6.87 -2.63
C GLU A 115 1.71 6.17 -1.31
N ALA A 116 2.35 5.02 -1.09
CA ALA A 116 2.09 4.21 0.10
C ALA A 116 2.54 4.93 1.38
N ARG A 117 1.63 5.06 2.34
CA ARG A 117 1.90 5.53 3.71
C ARG A 117 1.71 4.40 4.68
N VAL A 118 2.69 4.18 5.50
CA VAL A 118 2.65 3.13 6.53
C VAL A 118 2.56 3.77 7.90
N TYR A 119 1.58 3.33 8.68
CA TYR A 119 1.40 3.76 10.07
C TYR A 119 1.59 2.56 10.99
N VAL A 120 2.30 2.76 12.08
CA VAL A 120 2.48 1.76 13.13
C VAL A 120 1.99 2.37 14.45
N ASN A 121 0.97 1.76 15.04
CA ASN A 121 0.37 2.22 16.30
C ASN A 121 0.00 3.72 16.29
N GLY A 122 -0.57 4.20 15.18
CA GLY A 122 -1.02 5.58 15.02
C GLY A 122 0.05 6.59 14.61
N GLN A 123 1.29 6.16 14.41
CA GLN A 123 2.39 7.01 13.97
C GLN A 123 2.82 6.68 12.55
N GLU A 124 3.00 7.70 11.70
CA GLU A 124 3.54 7.51 10.37
C GLU A 124 4.99 7.02 10.46
N ALA A 125 5.23 5.84 9.94
CA ALA A 125 6.54 5.19 9.95
C ALA A 125 7.29 5.36 8.63
N CYS A 126 6.56 5.43 7.51
CA CYS A 126 7.15 5.51 6.17
C CYS A 126 6.16 6.12 5.17
N PHE A 127 6.69 6.88 4.22
CA PHE A 127 6.02 7.26 2.99
C PHE A 127 6.87 6.86 1.79
N TRP A 128 6.28 6.15 0.83
CA TRP A 128 6.94 5.74 -0.39
C TRP A 128 6.11 6.12 -1.62
N PRO A 129 6.60 7.02 -2.50
CA PRO A 129 5.80 7.56 -3.60
C PRO A 129 5.68 6.62 -4.81
N PHE A 130 6.53 5.58 -4.89
CA PHE A 130 6.59 4.68 -6.03
C PHE A 130 5.87 3.35 -5.74
N GLY A 131 5.40 2.66 -6.78
CA GLY A 131 4.76 1.35 -6.64
C GLY A 131 5.75 0.17 -6.55
N TYR A 132 7.05 0.42 -6.62
CA TYR A 132 8.13 -0.57 -6.61
C TYR A 132 9.33 -0.05 -5.82
N ASN A 133 10.20 -0.96 -5.39
CA ASN A 133 11.47 -0.67 -4.72
C ASN A 133 12.62 -0.61 -5.70
#